data_f3305f38a7869245b8fdb76bf35cd573
#
_entry.id   f3305f38a7869245b8fdb76bf35cd573
#
_cell.length_a   1.000
_cell.length_b   1.000
_cell.length_c   1.000
_cell.angle_alpha   90.00
_cell.angle_beta   90.00
_cell.angle_gamma   90.00
#
_symmetry.space_group_name_H-M   'P 1'
#
loop_
_entity.id
_entity.type
_entity.pdbx_description
1 polymer ?
#
loop_
_entity_poly.entity_id
_entity_poly.type
_entity_poly.pdbx_seq_one_letter_code
_entity_poly.pdbx_strand_id
1 'polypeptide(L)'
;MKSKFSKSWNSSVQPRKQVKFRANAPNHIKRKFMGATLDKPLRKTFKRRSIEVVKGDEVKIMRGKFSGKKGKVGKVDIKNSRIQIDGVQRSKKGGEKVETWFHPSKVKIVTLNEKDSRRFKKSKKAEAPKAEVKKEETKVEEKKE
;
A
#
# COMPACT_ATOMS: atom_id res chain seq x y z
N MET A 1 28.87 -8.86 18.36
CA MET A 1 28.90 -7.69 17.45
C MET A 1 27.83 -6.70 17.85
N LYS A 2 28.17 -5.40 18.03
CA LYS A 2 27.17 -4.36 18.28
C LYS A 2 26.35 -4.12 17.00
N SER A 3 25.01 -4.18 17.09
CA SER A 3 24.12 -3.89 15.97
C SER A 3 24.32 -2.46 15.47
N LYS A 4 24.51 -2.29 14.15
CA LYS A 4 24.64 -0.94 13.52
C LYS A 4 23.32 -0.16 13.51
N PHE A 5 22.20 -0.78 13.89
CA PHE A 5 20.87 -0.19 13.92
C PHE A 5 20.45 0.14 15.36
N SER A 6 20.01 1.37 15.59
CA SER A 6 19.45 1.82 16.87
C SER A 6 18.04 2.37 16.70
N LYS A 7 17.10 1.93 17.53
CA LYS A 7 15.72 2.43 17.56
C LYS A 7 15.64 3.87 18.10
N SER A 8 16.58 4.31 18.91
CA SER A 8 16.61 5.65 19.51
C SER A 8 16.67 6.78 18.47
N TRP A 9 17.18 6.49 17.26
CA TRP A 9 17.25 7.49 16.19
C TRP A 9 15.93 7.76 15.49
N ASN A 10 14.88 7.00 15.80
CA ASN A 10 13.55 7.21 15.24
C ASN A 10 12.99 8.61 15.54
N SER A 11 13.25 9.13 16.73
CA SER A 11 12.78 10.46 17.18
C SER A 11 13.75 11.60 16.87
N SER A 12 14.90 11.33 16.24
CA SER A 12 15.88 12.35 15.94
C SER A 12 15.40 13.33 14.88
N VAL A 13 15.54 14.62 15.14
CA VAL A 13 15.24 15.71 14.19
C VAL A 13 16.37 15.90 13.17
N GLN A 14 17.57 15.39 13.45
CA GLN A 14 18.73 15.54 12.57
C GLN A 14 18.59 14.69 11.30
N PRO A 15 18.63 15.30 10.08
CA PRO A 15 18.46 14.57 8.82
C PRO A 15 19.47 13.43 8.62
N ARG A 16 20.75 13.64 9.02
CA ARG A 16 21.81 12.64 8.94
C ARG A 16 21.45 11.37 9.72
N LYS A 17 20.95 11.51 10.94
CA LYS A 17 20.53 10.38 11.78
C LYS A 17 19.32 9.66 11.18
N GLN A 18 18.36 10.38 10.57
CA GLN A 18 17.21 9.80 9.89
C GLN A 18 17.63 9.00 8.64
N VAL A 19 18.57 9.49 7.86
CA VAL A 19 19.11 8.75 6.70
C VAL A 19 19.79 7.47 7.16
N LYS A 20 20.64 7.54 8.20
CA LYS A 20 21.32 6.38 8.77
C LYS A 20 20.35 5.36 9.36
N PHE A 21 19.29 5.81 10.03
CA PHE A 21 18.20 4.95 10.53
C PHE A 21 17.53 4.17 9.39
N ARG A 22 17.16 4.84 8.31
CA ARG A 22 16.51 4.19 7.14
C ARG A 22 17.45 3.22 6.43
N ALA A 23 18.70 3.59 6.23
CA ALA A 23 19.70 2.76 5.55
C ALA A 23 19.97 1.45 6.31
N ASN A 24 20.17 1.53 7.63
CA ASN A 24 20.53 0.40 8.48
C ASN A 24 19.33 -0.36 9.05
N ALA A 25 18.10 0.09 8.77
CA ALA A 25 16.90 -0.54 9.30
C ALA A 25 16.76 -2.00 8.81
N PRO A 26 16.42 -2.95 9.69
CA PRO A 26 16.10 -4.32 9.29
C PRO A 26 14.81 -4.36 8.48
N ASN A 27 14.58 -5.45 7.72
CA ASN A 27 13.46 -5.55 6.77
C ASN A 27 12.08 -5.38 7.41
N HIS A 28 11.87 -5.85 8.63
CA HIS A 28 10.60 -5.66 9.34
C HIS A 28 10.29 -4.17 9.66
N ILE A 29 11.32 -3.34 9.82
CA ILE A 29 11.18 -1.89 9.97
C ILE A 29 11.01 -1.23 8.58
N LYS A 30 11.81 -1.67 7.57
CA LYS A 30 11.70 -1.14 6.20
C LYS A 30 10.32 -1.36 5.60
N ARG A 31 9.64 -2.46 5.92
CA ARG A 31 8.25 -2.70 5.51
C ARG A 31 7.30 -1.59 5.97
N LYS A 32 7.48 -1.05 7.17
CA LYS A 32 6.65 0.06 7.66
C LYS A 32 6.81 1.34 6.84
N PHE A 33 7.98 1.53 6.18
CA PHE A 33 8.21 2.67 5.28
C PHE A 33 7.48 2.53 3.94
N MET A 34 6.99 1.32 3.61
CA MET A 34 6.19 1.05 2.40
C MET A 34 4.72 1.44 2.55
N GLY A 35 4.37 2.24 3.55
CA GLY A 35 3.00 2.70 3.75
C GLY A 35 2.53 3.62 2.63
N ALA A 36 1.39 3.29 1.99
CA ALA A 36 0.68 4.14 1.06
C ALA A 36 -0.68 4.56 1.64
N THR A 37 -1.18 5.71 1.21
CA THR A 37 -2.47 6.21 1.65
C THR A 37 -3.62 5.36 1.09
N LEU A 38 -4.64 5.11 1.91
CA LEU A 38 -5.88 4.46 1.47
C LEU A 38 -6.82 5.45 0.80
N ASP A 39 -7.68 4.98 -0.09
CA ASP A 39 -8.78 5.79 -0.62
C ASP A 39 -9.84 6.05 0.46
N LYS A 40 -10.72 7.05 0.23
CA LYS A 40 -11.71 7.50 1.22
C LYS A 40 -12.61 6.37 1.76
N PRO A 41 -13.22 5.49 0.93
CA PRO A 41 -14.03 4.38 1.42
C PRO A 41 -13.24 3.41 2.29
N LEU A 42 -12.03 3.01 1.86
CA LEU A 42 -11.18 2.10 2.62
C LEU A 42 -10.73 2.68 3.98
N ARG A 43 -10.53 4.01 4.07
CA ARG A 43 -10.22 4.66 5.35
C ARG A 43 -11.36 4.53 6.35
N LYS A 44 -12.61 4.66 5.88
CA LYS A 44 -13.80 4.49 6.73
C LYS A 44 -13.90 3.06 7.25
N THR A 45 -13.74 2.08 6.36
CA THR A 45 -13.81 0.64 6.70
C THR A 45 -12.70 0.22 7.66
N PHE A 46 -11.44 0.56 7.36
CA PHE A 46 -10.30 0.12 8.17
C PHE A 46 -9.94 1.07 9.31
N LYS A 47 -10.62 2.22 9.45
CA LYS A 47 -10.32 3.27 10.46
C LYS A 47 -8.84 3.66 10.48
N ARG A 48 -8.16 3.60 9.32
CA ARG A 48 -6.73 3.88 9.14
C ARG A 48 -6.51 4.76 7.92
N ARG A 49 -5.49 5.62 7.98
CA ARG A 49 -5.12 6.49 6.87
C ARG A 49 -4.24 5.78 5.84
N SER A 50 -3.36 4.90 6.28
CA SER A 50 -2.37 4.24 5.43
C SER A 50 -2.13 2.79 5.84
N ILE A 51 -1.76 1.97 4.87
CA ILE A 51 -1.39 0.57 5.03
C ILE A 51 -0.15 0.28 4.18
N GLU A 52 0.65 -0.71 4.57
CA GLU A 52 1.81 -1.17 3.81
C GLU A 52 1.35 -1.76 2.47
N VAL A 53 2.00 -1.35 1.37
CA VAL A 53 1.69 -1.85 0.03
C VAL A 53 2.24 -3.27 -0.15
N VAL A 54 1.43 -4.13 -0.76
CA VAL A 54 1.78 -5.51 -1.09
C VAL A 54 1.53 -5.76 -2.58
N LYS A 55 2.20 -6.77 -3.14
CA LYS A 55 1.97 -7.23 -4.51
C LYS A 55 0.50 -7.62 -4.71
N GLY A 56 -0.09 -7.17 -5.82
CA GLY A 56 -1.49 -7.43 -6.16
C GLY A 56 -2.48 -6.40 -5.63
N ASP A 57 -2.04 -5.39 -4.86
CA ASP A 57 -2.90 -4.24 -4.53
C ASP A 57 -3.18 -3.42 -5.79
N GLU A 58 -4.38 -2.90 -5.93
CA GLU A 58 -4.69 -1.92 -6.95
C GLU A 58 -4.44 -0.51 -6.40
N VAL A 59 -3.62 0.25 -7.13
CA VAL A 59 -3.21 1.59 -6.72
C VAL A 59 -3.49 2.63 -7.80
N LYS A 60 -3.75 3.86 -7.38
CA LYS A 60 -3.84 5.04 -8.25
C LYS A 60 -2.65 5.95 -7.99
N ILE A 61 -1.96 6.36 -9.05
CA ILE A 61 -0.85 7.30 -8.98
C ILE A 61 -1.40 8.71 -8.76
N MET A 62 -0.88 9.41 -7.76
CA MET A 62 -1.34 10.76 -7.38
C MET A 62 -0.47 11.88 -7.93
N ARG A 63 0.80 11.61 -8.21
CA ARG A 63 1.80 12.65 -8.56
C ARG A 63 2.73 12.21 -9.66
N GLY A 64 3.18 13.17 -10.49
CA GLY A 64 4.14 12.99 -11.57
C GLY A 64 3.48 12.76 -12.93
N LYS A 65 4.29 12.48 -13.96
CA LYS A 65 3.86 12.31 -15.36
C LYS A 65 2.72 11.30 -15.55
N PHE A 66 2.62 10.30 -14.68
CA PHE A 66 1.61 9.23 -14.75
C PHE A 66 0.45 9.46 -13.78
N SER A 67 0.28 10.68 -13.25
CA SER A 67 -0.81 11.01 -12.34
C SER A 67 -2.18 10.61 -12.92
N GLY A 68 -3.06 10.09 -12.07
CA GLY A 68 -4.39 9.62 -12.47
C GLY A 68 -4.47 8.17 -12.93
N LYS A 69 -3.37 7.57 -13.41
CA LYS A 69 -3.37 6.16 -13.85
C LYS A 69 -3.58 5.22 -12.67
N LYS A 70 -4.33 4.14 -12.91
CA LYS A 70 -4.54 3.02 -11.99
C LYS A 70 -3.83 1.78 -12.52
N GLY A 71 -3.42 0.90 -11.64
CA GLY A 71 -2.84 -0.40 -12.00
C GLY A 71 -2.56 -1.26 -10.77
N LYS A 72 -2.29 -2.52 -11.00
CA LYS A 72 -1.91 -3.47 -9.95
C LYS A 72 -0.41 -3.35 -9.64
N VAL A 73 -0.05 -3.59 -8.40
CA VAL A 73 1.34 -3.62 -7.96
C VAL A 73 1.96 -4.96 -8.37
N GLY A 74 2.89 -4.94 -9.31
CA GLY A 74 3.60 -6.12 -9.80
C GLY A 74 4.80 -6.49 -8.93
N LYS A 75 5.69 -5.51 -8.64
CA LYS A 75 6.89 -5.74 -7.82
C LYS A 75 6.99 -4.72 -6.69
N VAL A 76 7.55 -5.17 -5.55
CA VAL A 76 7.78 -4.36 -4.35
C VAL A 76 9.25 -4.50 -3.95
N ASP A 77 10.00 -3.40 -3.98
CA ASP A 77 11.38 -3.32 -3.51
C ASP A 77 11.41 -2.66 -2.13
N ILE A 78 11.55 -3.49 -1.10
CA ILE A 78 11.60 -3.05 0.30
C ILE A 78 12.92 -2.32 0.60
N LYS A 79 14.03 -2.75 -0.02
CA LYS A 79 15.36 -2.18 0.24
C LYS A 79 15.42 -0.69 -0.14
N ASN A 80 14.89 -0.36 -1.33
CA ASN A 80 14.90 1.00 -1.87
C ASN A 80 13.57 1.75 -1.65
N SER A 81 12.59 1.15 -0.97
CA SER A 81 11.25 1.70 -0.72
C SER A 81 10.56 2.12 -2.02
N ARG A 82 10.55 1.22 -3.01
CA ARG A 82 9.96 1.46 -4.33
C ARG A 82 8.96 0.37 -4.71
N ILE A 83 7.98 0.73 -5.52
CA ILE A 83 6.99 -0.17 -6.09
C ILE A 83 6.93 0.00 -7.59
N GLN A 84 6.59 -1.07 -8.29
CA GLN A 84 6.37 -1.11 -9.71
C GLN A 84 4.89 -1.41 -9.97
N ILE A 85 4.30 -0.69 -10.91
CA ILE A 85 2.86 -0.78 -11.22
C ILE A 85 2.75 -1.30 -12.64
N ASP A 86 1.99 -2.37 -12.81
CA ASP A 86 1.77 -2.99 -14.10
C ASP A 86 1.09 -2.00 -15.06
N GLY A 87 1.51 -2.03 -16.33
CA GLY A 87 0.99 -1.15 -17.36
C GLY A 87 1.54 0.29 -17.35
N VAL A 88 2.46 0.63 -16.42
CA VAL A 88 3.06 1.97 -16.37
C VAL A 88 4.52 1.93 -16.77
N GLN A 89 4.77 2.17 -18.05
CA GLN A 89 6.09 2.12 -18.67
C GLN A 89 6.50 3.49 -19.21
N ARG A 90 7.81 3.70 -19.31
CA ARG A 90 8.41 4.83 -20.03
C ARG A 90 9.28 4.31 -21.17
N SER A 91 9.27 5.00 -22.30
CA SER A 91 10.20 4.73 -23.39
C SER A 91 11.57 5.36 -23.10
N LYS A 92 12.64 4.64 -23.39
CA LYS A 92 14.00 5.16 -23.50
C LYS A 92 14.19 5.83 -24.86
N LYS A 93 15.31 6.55 -25.06
CA LYS A 93 15.67 7.15 -26.35
C LYS A 93 15.76 6.12 -27.48
N GLY A 94 16.18 4.88 -27.19
CA GLY A 94 16.26 3.75 -28.13
C GLY A 94 14.94 3.01 -28.37
N GLY A 95 13.78 3.53 -27.96
CA GLY A 95 12.48 2.90 -28.21
C GLY A 95 12.06 1.82 -27.20
N GLU A 96 12.98 1.30 -26.38
CA GLU A 96 12.67 0.28 -25.39
C GLU A 96 11.72 0.78 -24.31
N LYS A 97 10.72 -0.02 -23.95
CA LYS A 97 9.80 0.24 -22.86
C LYS A 97 10.36 -0.30 -21.55
N VAL A 98 10.52 0.55 -20.56
CA VAL A 98 11.01 0.21 -19.22
C VAL A 98 9.96 0.53 -18.18
N GLU A 99 9.74 -0.40 -17.25
CA GLU A 99 8.82 -0.22 -16.14
C GLU A 99 9.31 0.88 -15.20
N THR A 100 8.38 1.66 -14.67
CA THR A 100 8.68 2.82 -13.86
C THR A 100 8.51 2.50 -12.38
N TRP A 101 9.49 2.92 -11.58
CA TRP A 101 9.48 2.79 -10.13
C TRP A 101 8.86 4.00 -9.45
N PHE A 102 7.99 3.76 -8.48
CA PHE A 102 7.30 4.78 -7.70
C PHE A 102 7.60 4.63 -6.21
N HIS A 103 7.68 5.75 -5.49
CA HIS A 103 7.71 5.72 -4.03
C HIS A 103 6.27 5.55 -3.51
N PRO A 104 6.02 4.75 -2.45
CA PRO A 104 4.67 4.50 -1.92
C PRO A 104 3.86 5.75 -1.57
N SER A 105 4.53 6.83 -1.15
CA SER A 105 3.87 8.09 -0.83
C SER A 105 3.25 8.81 -2.04
N LYS A 106 3.61 8.41 -3.26
CA LYS A 106 3.07 8.99 -4.52
C LYS A 106 1.84 8.27 -5.03
N VAL A 107 1.42 7.21 -4.35
CA VAL A 107 0.27 6.39 -4.74
C VAL A 107 -0.77 6.33 -3.62
N LYS A 108 -2.00 6.04 -3.98
CA LYS A 108 -3.05 5.67 -3.05
C LYS A 108 -3.62 4.30 -3.42
N ILE A 109 -3.95 3.51 -2.43
CA ILE A 109 -4.54 2.19 -2.59
C ILE A 109 -6.05 2.36 -2.81
N VAL A 110 -6.55 1.79 -3.91
CA VAL A 110 -7.96 1.78 -4.27
C VAL A 110 -8.61 0.46 -3.85
N THR A 111 -7.95 -0.67 -4.12
CA THR A 111 -8.40 -2.00 -3.74
C THR A 111 -7.27 -2.75 -3.04
N LEU A 112 -7.58 -3.42 -1.95
CA LEU A 112 -6.62 -4.18 -1.16
C LEU A 112 -6.63 -5.65 -1.57
N ASN A 113 -5.44 -6.25 -1.66
CA ASN A 113 -5.31 -7.69 -1.75
C ASN A 113 -5.49 -8.30 -0.34
N GLU A 114 -6.56 -9.06 -0.12
CA GLU A 114 -6.94 -9.61 1.18
C GLU A 114 -6.24 -10.93 1.55
N LYS A 115 -5.38 -11.47 0.67
CA LYS A 115 -4.69 -12.75 0.90
C LYS A 115 -3.83 -12.78 2.17
N ASP A 116 -3.28 -11.63 2.59
CA ASP A 116 -2.46 -11.52 3.81
C ASP A 116 -3.27 -10.96 4.99
N SER A 117 -3.87 -11.85 5.77
CA SER A 117 -4.64 -11.49 6.97
C SER A 117 -3.81 -10.79 8.06
N ARG A 118 -2.48 -11.00 8.10
CA ARG A 118 -1.58 -10.37 9.08
C ARG A 118 -1.52 -8.86 8.92
N ARG A 119 -1.72 -8.36 7.70
CA ARG A 119 -1.76 -6.95 7.35
C ARG A 119 -2.91 -6.20 8.05
N PHE A 120 -3.99 -6.91 8.36
CA PHE A 120 -5.24 -6.36 8.92
C PHE A 120 -5.41 -6.60 10.43
N LYS A 121 -4.53 -7.36 11.09
CA LYS A 121 -4.68 -7.78 12.50
C LYS A 121 -4.90 -6.64 13.50
N LYS A 122 -4.50 -5.40 13.19
CA LYS A 122 -4.74 -4.24 14.05
C LYS A 122 -6.10 -3.56 13.84
N SER A 123 -6.89 -3.98 12.86
CA SER A 123 -8.21 -3.40 12.52
C SER A 123 -9.39 -4.29 12.92
N LYS A 124 -9.17 -5.46 13.52
CA LYS A 124 -10.22 -6.42 13.92
C LYS A 124 -11.07 -5.98 15.13
N LYS A 125 -11.17 -4.68 15.41
CA LYS A 125 -12.17 -4.13 16.36
C LYS A 125 -13.24 -3.31 15.65
N ALA A 126 -13.59 -3.66 14.42
CA ALA A 126 -14.81 -3.19 13.77
C ALA A 126 -15.31 -4.35 12.91
N GLU A 127 -16.37 -4.99 13.39
CA GLU A 127 -17.12 -6.02 12.70
C GLU A 127 -17.42 -5.61 11.25
N ALA A 128 -17.13 -6.52 10.33
CA ALA A 128 -17.53 -6.35 8.95
C ALA A 128 -19.07 -6.44 8.86
N PRO A 129 -19.74 -5.55 8.14
CA PRO A 129 -21.14 -5.74 7.78
C PRO A 129 -21.21 -6.81 6.67
N LYS A 130 -21.17 -8.07 7.06
CA LYS A 130 -21.43 -9.22 6.17
C LYS A 130 -22.90 -9.70 6.22
N ALA A 131 -23.78 -8.96 6.88
CA ALA A 131 -25.14 -9.42 7.16
C ALA A 131 -26.25 -8.76 6.35
N GLU A 132 -25.98 -7.74 5.52
CA GLU A 132 -27.08 -7.02 4.86
C GLU A 132 -27.30 -7.38 3.38
N VAL A 133 -26.32 -7.94 2.69
CA VAL A 133 -26.50 -8.31 1.26
C VAL A 133 -27.30 -9.59 1.07
N LYS A 134 -27.37 -10.49 2.06
CA LYS A 134 -28.17 -11.73 1.97
C LYS A 134 -29.64 -11.57 2.36
N LYS A 135 -30.05 -10.44 2.91
CA LYS A 135 -31.47 -10.21 3.28
C LYS A 135 -32.29 -9.48 2.21
N GLU A 136 -31.65 -8.89 1.21
CA GLU A 136 -32.38 -8.27 0.11
C GLU A 136 -32.68 -9.25 -1.03
N GLU A 137 -31.83 -10.25 -1.26
CA GLU A 137 -32.10 -11.26 -2.31
C GLU A 137 -33.25 -12.20 -1.94
N THR A 138 -33.42 -12.54 -0.65
CA THR A 138 -34.55 -13.41 -0.21
C THR A 138 -35.88 -12.68 -0.15
N LYS A 139 -35.95 -11.35 -0.09
CA LYS A 139 -37.20 -10.59 -0.11
C LYS A 139 -37.73 -10.28 -1.50
N VAL A 140 -36.95 -10.51 -2.53
CA VAL A 140 -37.36 -10.30 -3.93
C VAL A 140 -37.95 -11.58 -4.52
N GLU A 141 -37.59 -12.76 -4.01
CA GLU A 141 -38.16 -14.05 -4.45
C GLU A 141 -39.54 -14.34 -3.82
N GLU A 142 -39.79 -13.91 -2.58
CA GLU A 142 -41.12 -14.09 -1.95
C GLU A 142 -42.22 -13.15 -2.44
N LYS A 143 -41.94 -12.23 -3.34
CA LYS A 143 -42.96 -11.35 -3.97
C LYS A 143 -43.33 -11.71 -5.44
N LYS A 144 -42.89 -12.88 -5.90
CA LYS A 144 -43.17 -13.36 -7.26
C LYS A 144 -43.93 -14.72 -7.31
N GLU A 145 -44.46 -15.14 -6.16
CA GLU A 145 -45.53 -16.15 -6.11
C GLU A 145 -46.84 -15.41 -5.66
#